data_52fcd87e4ca348879e4614c2ece139ab
#
_entry.id   52fcd87e4ca348879e4614c2ece139ab
#
_cell.length_a   1.000
_cell.length_b   1.000
_cell.length_c   1.000
_cell.angle_alpha   90.00
_cell.angle_beta   90.00
_cell.angle_gamma   90.00
#
_symmetry.space_group_name_H-M   'P 1'
#
loop_
_entity.id
_entity.type
_entity.pdbx_description
1 polymer ?
#
loop_
_entity_poly.entity_id
_entity_poly.type
_entity_poly.pdbx_seq_one_letter_code
_entity_poly.pdbx_strand_id
1 'polypeptide(L)'
;MYKYFFLLLFPFLVISQENNQVYEVLSYDDFKNQISNNKVLLFDVRTMEEYNSGHLKGSVNIDFYEEDSFYKFFKKIDKKDPIYIYCRSGNRSKKSSEKLKQLGFVKVYDLEGGYKNWIIKSN
;
A
#
# COMPACT_ATOMS: atom_id res chain seq x y z
N MET A 1 9.41 -43.12 -49.33
CA MET A 1 8.50 -42.99 -48.24
C MET A 1 8.82 -41.72 -47.46
N TYR A 2 8.12 -40.65 -47.73
CA TYR A 2 8.36 -39.35 -47.05
C TYR A 2 7.47 -39.29 -45.81
N LYS A 3 8.08 -39.30 -44.61
CA LYS A 3 7.38 -39.04 -43.36
C LYS A 3 7.32 -37.52 -43.21
N TYR A 4 6.14 -36.96 -43.44
CA TYR A 4 5.88 -35.56 -43.11
C TYR A 4 5.83 -35.42 -41.59
N PHE A 5 6.89 -34.81 -41.04
CA PHE A 5 6.92 -34.39 -39.65
C PHE A 5 6.16 -33.07 -39.59
N PHE A 6 4.90 -33.13 -39.14
CA PHE A 6 4.09 -31.92 -38.91
C PHE A 6 4.52 -31.33 -37.59
N LEU A 7 5.41 -30.31 -37.68
CA LEU A 7 5.77 -29.52 -36.51
C LEU A 7 4.59 -28.63 -36.15
N LEU A 8 3.77 -29.05 -35.19
CA LEU A 8 2.74 -28.21 -34.59
C LEU A 8 3.42 -27.09 -33.80
N LEU A 9 3.59 -25.97 -34.44
CA LEU A 9 3.92 -24.71 -33.80
C LEU A 9 2.72 -24.30 -32.94
N PHE A 10 2.73 -24.68 -31.67
CA PHE A 10 1.85 -24.08 -30.70
C PHE A 10 2.26 -22.60 -30.55
N PRO A 11 1.38 -21.63 -30.79
CA PRO A 11 1.66 -20.26 -30.44
C PRO A 11 1.76 -20.19 -28.91
N PHE A 12 2.96 -19.94 -28.43
CA PHE A 12 3.16 -19.55 -27.03
C PHE A 12 2.47 -18.21 -26.86
N LEU A 13 1.27 -18.23 -26.30
CA LEU A 13 0.60 -17.00 -25.89
C LEU A 13 1.36 -16.49 -24.67
N VAL A 14 2.26 -15.55 -24.88
CA VAL A 14 2.87 -14.81 -23.79
C VAL A 14 1.78 -13.89 -23.24
N ILE A 15 1.07 -14.36 -22.21
CA ILE A 15 0.19 -13.48 -21.43
C ILE A 15 1.13 -12.61 -20.61
N SER A 16 1.38 -11.39 -21.06
CA SER A 16 2.02 -10.39 -20.21
C SER A 16 1.01 -10.06 -19.11
N GLN A 17 1.31 -10.48 -17.89
CA GLN A 17 0.60 -9.99 -16.72
C GLN A 17 0.95 -8.52 -16.58
N GLU A 18 0.03 -7.64 -16.97
CA GLU A 18 0.12 -6.24 -16.62
C GLU A 18 0.16 -6.14 -15.10
N ASN A 19 1.24 -5.54 -14.59
CA ASN A 19 1.40 -5.28 -13.17
C ASN A 19 0.50 -4.10 -12.80
N ASN A 20 -0.77 -4.37 -12.43
CA ASN A 20 -1.80 -3.38 -12.10
C ASN A 20 -1.65 -2.81 -10.68
N GLN A 21 -0.44 -2.84 -10.11
CA GLN A 21 -0.18 -2.25 -8.80
C GLN A 21 -0.21 -0.72 -8.90
N VAL A 22 -1.00 -0.11 -8.01
CA VAL A 22 -1.15 1.34 -7.89
C VAL A 22 -0.59 1.80 -6.57
N TYR A 23 0.36 2.74 -6.62
CA TYR A 23 0.74 3.56 -5.49
C TYR A 23 0.41 5.02 -5.82
N GLU A 24 -0.38 5.64 -4.97
CA GLU A 24 -0.85 7.00 -5.20
C GLU A 24 -0.75 7.83 -3.91
N VAL A 25 -0.13 9.00 -4.02
CA VAL A 25 -0.13 9.99 -2.95
C VAL A 25 -1.37 10.86 -3.11
N LEU A 26 -2.23 10.84 -2.10
CA LEU A 26 -3.48 11.59 -2.10
C LEU A 26 -3.31 12.91 -1.34
N SER A 27 -3.95 13.97 -1.84
CA SER A 27 -4.08 15.23 -1.10
C SER A 27 -4.80 15.02 0.22
N TYR A 28 -4.66 15.97 1.14
CA TYR A 28 -5.42 15.98 2.40
C TYR A 28 -6.91 15.79 2.17
N ASP A 29 -7.51 16.54 1.24
CA ASP A 29 -8.95 16.49 0.98
C ASP A 29 -9.38 15.12 0.44
N ASP A 30 -8.66 14.58 -0.53
CA ASP A 30 -8.98 13.28 -1.13
C ASP A 30 -8.79 12.15 -0.12
N PHE A 31 -7.69 12.16 0.62
CA PHE A 31 -7.43 11.16 1.66
C PHE A 31 -8.50 11.19 2.75
N LYS A 32 -8.82 12.38 3.25
CA LYS A 32 -9.87 12.58 4.25
C LYS A 32 -11.22 12.09 3.76
N ASN A 33 -11.61 12.43 2.54
CA ASN A 33 -12.87 11.98 1.95
C ASN A 33 -12.95 10.46 1.87
N GLN A 34 -11.88 9.81 1.40
CA GLN A 34 -11.86 8.36 1.23
C GLN A 34 -11.90 7.61 2.56
N ILE A 35 -11.15 8.05 3.56
CA ILE A 35 -11.16 7.39 4.89
C ILE A 35 -12.41 7.69 5.70
N SER A 36 -13.10 8.81 5.46
CA SER A 36 -14.31 9.20 6.19
C SER A 36 -15.57 8.55 5.64
N ASN A 37 -15.65 8.35 4.33
CA ASN A 37 -16.86 7.89 3.64
C ASN A 37 -16.89 6.35 3.46
N ASN A 38 -15.80 5.67 3.70
CA ASN A 38 -15.66 4.23 3.51
C ASN A 38 -15.00 3.59 4.72
N LYS A 39 -15.37 2.34 4.99
CA LYS A 39 -14.61 1.52 5.93
C LYS A 39 -13.33 1.05 5.24
N VAL A 40 -12.22 1.64 5.61
CA VAL A 40 -10.92 1.38 4.97
C VAL A 40 -9.91 0.80 5.95
N LEU A 41 -8.89 0.14 5.42
CA LEU A 41 -7.72 -0.28 6.17
C LEU A 41 -6.72 0.88 6.23
N LEU A 42 -6.64 1.53 7.38
CA LEU A 42 -5.83 2.72 7.63
C LEU A 42 -4.72 2.41 8.63
N PHE A 43 -3.48 2.61 8.22
CA PHE A 43 -2.30 2.29 9.02
C PHE A 43 -1.40 3.50 9.22
N ASP A 44 -1.02 3.71 10.48
CA ASP A 44 0.03 4.62 10.88
C ASP A 44 1.35 3.85 10.96
N VAL A 45 2.28 4.16 10.06
CA VAL A 45 3.57 3.45 10.01
C VAL A 45 4.68 4.17 10.79
N ARG A 46 4.30 5.11 11.65
CA ARG A 46 5.21 5.77 12.60
C ARG A 46 5.52 4.85 13.78
N THR A 47 6.39 5.29 14.66
CA THR A 47 6.65 4.59 15.93
C THR A 47 5.42 4.61 16.82
N MET A 48 5.35 3.65 17.74
CA MET A 48 4.28 3.58 18.74
C MET A 48 4.24 4.84 19.61
N GLU A 49 5.39 5.42 19.91
CA GLU A 49 5.50 6.65 20.69
C GLU A 49 4.86 7.85 19.95
N GLU A 50 5.16 8.01 18.67
CA GLU A 50 4.50 9.03 17.83
C GLU A 50 2.99 8.81 17.76
N TYR A 51 2.56 7.58 17.54
CA TYR A 51 1.15 7.20 17.47
C TYR A 51 0.40 7.53 18.77
N ASN A 52 0.97 7.23 19.91
CA ASN A 52 0.36 7.50 21.21
C ASN A 52 0.25 8.99 21.52
N SER A 53 1.08 9.84 20.91
CA SER A 53 1.00 11.29 21.05
C SER A 53 -0.10 11.94 20.21
N GLY A 54 -0.70 11.20 19.31
CA GLY A 54 -1.79 11.61 18.43
C GLY A 54 -1.73 10.87 17.11
N HIS A 55 -2.88 10.50 16.58
CA HIS A 55 -3.01 9.74 15.33
C HIS A 55 -4.36 9.99 14.68
N LEU A 56 -4.52 9.60 13.43
CA LEU A 56 -5.79 9.65 12.74
C LEU A 56 -6.76 8.64 13.36
N LYS A 57 -8.00 9.10 13.58
CA LYS A 57 -9.05 8.23 14.11
C LYS A 57 -9.25 6.99 13.23
N GLY A 58 -9.26 5.83 13.86
CA GLY A 58 -9.43 4.55 13.16
C GLY A 58 -8.14 3.96 12.57
N SER A 59 -7.01 4.66 12.70
CA SER A 59 -5.73 4.09 12.27
C SER A 59 -5.20 3.04 13.24
N VAL A 60 -4.54 2.03 12.68
CA VAL A 60 -3.81 0.99 13.42
C VAL A 60 -2.33 1.26 13.25
N ASN A 61 -1.58 1.23 14.35
CA ASN A 61 -0.14 1.46 14.32
C ASN A 61 0.63 0.21 13.93
N ILE A 62 1.38 0.30 12.85
CA ILE A 62 2.34 -0.72 12.41
C ILE A 62 3.67 -0.02 12.15
N ASP A 63 4.58 -0.10 13.10
CA ASP A 63 5.86 0.60 13.04
C ASP A 63 6.72 0.11 11.88
N PHE A 64 7.06 1.01 10.98
CA PHE A 64 7.95 0.75 9.85
C PHE A 64 9.34 0.23 10.28
N TYR A 65 9.84 0.68 11.42
CA TYR A 65 11.17 0.29 11.92
C TYR A 65 11.19 -1.11 12.53
N GLU A 66 10.05 -1.64 12.95
CA GLU A 66 9.89 -3.00 13.44
C GLU A 66 9.67 -3.95 12.25
N GLU A 67 10.72 -4.24 11.51
CA GLU A 67 10.66 -4.89 10.19
C GLU A 67 9.97 -6.26 10.23
N ASP A 68 10.35 -7.12 11.18
CA ASP A 68 9.77 -8.47 11.30
C ASP A 68 8.27 -8.40 11.62
N SER A 69 7.87 -7.54 12.55
CA SER A 69 6.46 -7.32 12.90
C SER A 69 5.66 -6.72 11.76
N PHE A 70 6.25 -5.80 11.01
CA PHE A 70 5.65 -5.18 9.82
C PHE A 70 5.29 -6.24 8.79
N TYR A 71 6.25 -7.05 8.38
CA TYR A 71 6.02 -8.10 7.39
C TYR A 71 5.05 -9.17 7.89
N LYS A 72 5.19 -9.60 9.14
CA LYS A 72 4.31 -10.59 9.75
C LYS A 72 2.85 -10.14 9.74
N PHE A 73 2.62 -8.87 10.05
CA PHE A 73 1.28 -8.30 10.05
C PHE A 73 0.69 -8.23 8.63
N PHE A 74 1.41 -7.61 7.69
CA PHE A 74 0.88 -7.40 6.35
C PHE A 74 0.75 -8.67 5.52
N LYS A 75 1.50 -9.72 5.83
CA LYS A 75 1.30 -11.04 5.19
C LYS A 75 -0.10 -11.63 5.43
N LYS A 76 -0.76 -11.23 6.51
CA LYS A 76 -2.10 -11.71 6.88
C LYS A 76 -3.23 -10.94 6.20
N ILE A 77 -2.93 -9.78 5.64
CA ILE A 77 -3.92 -8.94 4.97
C ILE A 77 -4.12 -9.39 3.53
N ASP A 78 -5.37 -9.39 3.06
CA ASP A 78 -5.68 -9.70 1.66
C ASP A 78 -5.02 -8.66 0.74
N LYS A 79 -4.26 -9.14 -0.25
CA LYS A 79 -3.51 -8.29 -1.18
C LYS A 79 -4.40 -7.48 -2.12
N LYS A 80 -5.67 -7.83 -2.24
CA LYS A 80 -6.67 -7.12 -3.03
C LYS A 80 -7.29 -5.94 -2.28
N ASP A 81 -7.19 -5.93 -0.94
CA ASP A 81 -7.72 -4.85 -0.13
C ASP A 81 -6.88 -3.58 -0.31
N PRO A 82 -7.48 -2.44 -0.65
CA PRO A 82 -6.76 -1.17 -0.67
C PRO A 82 -6.22 -0.81 0.70
N ILE A 83 -4.98 -0.38 0.74
CA ILE A 83 -4.28 0.03 1.96
C ILE A 83 -4.11 1.54 1.97
N TYR A 84 -4.52 2.18 3.06
CA TYR A 84 -4.28 3.60 3.32
C TYR A 84 -3.22 3.73 4.41
N ILE A 85 -2.16 4.45 4.12
CA ILE A 85 -1.03 4.61 5.03
C ILE A 85 -0.64 6.07 5.19
N TYR A 86 -0.01 6.38 6.30
CA TYR A 86 0.67 7.66 6.50
C TYR A 86 1.81 7.50 7.51
N CYS A 87 2.76 8.40 7.41
CA CYS A 87 3.78 8.61 8.44
C CYS A 87 3.77 10.07 8.89
N ARG A 88 4.89 10.58 9.39
CA ARG A 88 4.96 11.97 9.85
C ARG A 88 4.95 12.96 8.68
N SER A 89 5.77 12.73 7.65
CA SER A 89 6.02 13.68 6.55
C SER A 89 6.11 13.04 5.15
N GLY A 90 5.92 11.73 5.02
CA GLY A 90 5.84 11.01 3.74
C GLY A 90 7.00 10.08 3.42
N ASN A 91 8.13 10.15 4.12
CA ASN A 91 9.32 9.36 3.79
C ASN A 91 9.17 7.88 4.17
N ARG A 92 8.80 7.58 5.43
CA ARG A 92 8.60 6.20 5.90
C ARG A 92 7.41 5.52 5.21
N SER A 93 6.35 6.25 4.93
CA SER A 93 5.18 5.73 4.23
C SER A 93 5.49 5.39 2.77
N LYS A 94 6.31 6.18 2.09
CA LYS A 94 6.79 5.85 0.74
C LYS A 94 7.59 4.54 0.75
N LYS A 95 8.51 4.38 1.68
CA LYS A 95 9.30 3.15 1.84
C LYS A 95 8.42 1.96 2.25
N SER A 96 7.42 2.19 3.09
CA SER A 96 6.41 1.18 3.45
C SER A 96 5.62 0.72 2.22
N SER A 97 5.23 1.63 1.34
CA SER A 97 4.53 1.28 0.10
C SER A 97 5.37 0.41 -0.82
N GLU A 98 6.67 0.63 -0.88
CA GLU A 98 7.59 -0.22 -1.65
C GLU A 98 7.62 -1.65 -1.09
N LYS A 99 7.65 -1.80 0.25
CA LYS A 99 7.54 -3.10 0.92
C LYS A 99 6.20 -3.78 0.63
N LEU A 100 5.11 -3.03 0.71
CA LEU A 100 3.76 -3.54 0.42
C LEU A 100 3.62 -3.97 -1.03
N LYS A 101 4.19 -3.23 -1.95
CA LYS A 101 4.24 -3.60 -3.37
C LYS A 101 4.96 -4.94 -3.57
N GLN A 102 6.10 -5.13 -2.92
CA GLN A 102 6.86 -6.38 -2.97
C GLN A 102 6.06 -7.55 -2.40
N LEU A 103 5.21 -7.30 -1.39
CA LEU A 103 4.31 -8.31 -0.82
C LEU A 103 3.12 -8.64 -1.72
N GLY A 104 2.89 -7.89 -2.79
CA GLY A 104 1.84 -8.11 -3.76
C GLY A 104 0.57 -7.27 -3.58
N PHE A 105 0.58 -6.26 -2.71
CA PHE A 105 -0.56 -5.35 -2.57
C PHE A 105 -0.81 -4.60 -3.87
N VAL A 106 -2.07 -4.55 -4.28
CA VAL A 106 -2.48 -3.97 -5.58
C VAL A 106 -2.64 -2.47 -5.49
N LYS A 107 -3.21 -1.96 -4.38
CA LYS A 107 -3.51 -0.54 -4.21
C LYS A 107 -3.01 -0.04 -2.86
N VAL A 108 -2.15 0.96 -2.88
CA VAL A 108 -1.65 1.64 -1.68
C VAL A 108 -1.82 3.14 -1.87
N TYR A 109 -2.51 3.77 -0.94
CA TYR A 109 -2.74 5.21 -0.90
C TYR A 109 -2.00 5.82 0.28
N ASP A 110 -1.24 6.88 0.01
CA ASP A 110 -0.40 7.57 0.98
C ASP A 110 -0.88 9.02 1.18
N LEU A 111 -0.90 9.47 2.41
CA LEU A 111 -1.28 10.84 2.74
C LEU A 111 -0.14 11.82 2.40
N GLU A 112 -0.38 12.74 1.48
CA GLU A 112 0.57 13.81 1.14
C GLU A 112 0.98 14.60 2.38
N GLY A 113 2.27 14.73 2.60
CA GLY A 113 2.83 15.45 3.73
C GLY A 113 2.63 14.80 5.10
N GLY A 114 2.00 13.64 5.17
CA GLY A 114 1.82 12.85 6.39
C GLY A 114 1.02 13.54 7.50
N TYR A 115 1.19 13.04 8.72
CA TYR A 115 0.47 13.53 9.90
C TYR A 115 0.74 15.00 10.20
N LYS A 116 1.95 15.46 9.96
CA LYS A 116 2.32 16.89 10.12
C LYS A 116 1.44 17.80 9.28
N ASN A 117 1.24 17.46 8.01
CA ASN A 117 0.35 18.20 7.12
C ASN A 117 -1.12 18.07 7.52
N TRP A 118 -1.51 16.89 7.96
CA TRP A 118 -2.87 16.64 8.45
C TRP A 118 -3.25 17.58 9.59
N ILE A 119 -2.39 17.73 10.60
CA ILE A 119 -2.62 18.65 11.74
C ILE A 119 -2.78 20.09 11.25
N ILE A 120 -1.92 20.55 10.34
CA ILE A 120 -1.97 21.90 9.81
C ILE A 120 -3.29 22.15 9.06
N LYS A 121 -3.72 21.20 8.24
CA LYS A 121 -4.91 21.34 7.40
C LYS A 121 -6.23 21.17 8.18
N SER A 122 -6.21 20.42 9.27
CA SER A 122 -7.40 20.13 10.07
C SER A 122 -7.70 21.17 11.15
N ASN A 123 -6.80 22.12 11.38
CA ASN A 123 -6.97 23.23 12.34
C ASN A 123 -7.58 24.48 11.72
#